data_96a32caa889b16de22fadb1be01b642a
#
_entry.id   96a32caa889b16de22fadb1be01b642a
#
_cell.length_a   1.000
_cell.length_b   1.000
_cell.length_c   1.000
_cell.angle_alpha   90.00
_cell.angle_beta   90.00
_cell.angle_gamma   90.00
#
_symmetry.space_group_name_H-M   'P 1'
#
loop_
_entity.id
_entity.type
_entity.pdbx_description
1 polymer ?
#
loop_
_entity_poly.entity_id
_entity_poly.type
_entity_poly.pdbx_seq_one_letter_code
_entity_poly.pdbx_strand_id
1 'polypeptide(L)'
;MLYIHDYDNWWKFRYDSLRVMNELGRVRSKQGMIIGRMLSLGFDSQDNAVLSNISMELVRSSEIEGEKLNLGEVRSSLARRLGIAMAGMVSASRYVEGVVEMQLDATQNYNHPLSADRLFGWHNVLFPTGISGLYRIEVGKYRSGEMQVISGAMGKEKIHYQAPSAERVPAEMDRFISWVNSDETIDTVLKAAIAHLWFVSIHPFDDGNGRIARAL
;
A
#
# COMPACT_ATOMS: atom_id res chain seq x y z
N MET A 1 9.75 -22.91 -13.95
CA MET A 1 9.81 -22.72 -12.47
C MET A 1 8.38 -22.54 -12.01
N LEU A 2 7.93 -23.19 -10.95
CA LEU A 2 6.58 -22.97 -10.41
C LEU A 2 6.60 -21.80 -9.45
N TYR A 3 5.63 -20.90 -9.58
CA TYR A 3 5.41 -19.77 -8.67
C TYR A 3 4.28 -20.08 -7.69
N ILE A 4 4.09 -19.25 -6.68
CA ILE A 4 3.09 -19.48 -5.62
C ILE A 4 1.68 -19.65 -6.20
N HIS A 5 1.31 -18.88 -7.20
CA HIS A 5 -0.01 -18.91 -7.85
C HIS A 5 -0.23 -20.11 -8.79
N ASP A 6 0.79 -20.96 -9.01
CA ASP A 6 0.66 -22.20 -9.81
C ASP A 6 0.20 -23.38 -8.96
N TYR A 7 0.19 -23.23 -7.62
CA TYR A 7 -0.28 -24.28 -6.73
C TYR A 7 -1.80 -24.19 -6.49
N ASP A 8 -2.43 -25.34 -6.34
CA ASP A 8 -3.83 -25.39 -5.99
C ASP A 8 -4.10 -24.72 -4.64
N ASN A 9 -5.14 -23.90 -4.58
CA ASN A 9 -5.51 -23.17 -3.36
C ASN A 9 -4.39 -22.29 -2.78
N TRP A 10 -3.54 -21.72 -3.64
CA TRP A 10 -2.40 -20.90 -3.25
C TRP A 10 -2.76 -19.71 -2.33
N TRP A 11 -4.00 -19.23 -2.39
CA TRP A 11 -4.52 -18.14 -1.55
C TRP A 11 -4.82 -18.56 -0.11
N LYS A 12 -4.80 -19.88 0.20
CA LYS A 12 -4.97 -20.40 1.57
C LYS A 12 -3.63 -20.39 2.29
N PHE A 13 -3.19 -19.21 2.69
CA PHE A 13 -1.90 -19.03 3.36
C PHE A 13 -1.85 -19.82 4.67
N ARG A 14 -0.74 -20.51 4.90
CA ARG A 14 -0.45 -21.23 6.12
C ARG A 14 0.74 -20.61 6.81
N TYR A 15 0.69 -20.51 8.13
CA TYR A 15 1.78 -19.99 8.95
C TYR A 15 1.94 -20.81 10.22
N ASP A 16 3.15 -20.83 10.79
CA ASP A 16 3.44 -21.43 12.08
C ASP A 16 2.91 -20.50 13.19
N SER A 17 1.78 -20.90 13.79
CA SER A 17 1.10 -20.10 14.80
C SER A 17 1.99 -19.80 16.01
N LEU A 18 2.86 -20.74 16.45
CA LEU A 18 3.73 -20.52 17.60
C LEU A 18 4.82 -19.49 17.33
N ARG A 19 5.42 -19.51 16.13
CA ARG A 19 6.41 -18.53 15.71
C ARG A 19 5.80 -17.14 15.59
N VAL A 20 4.64 -17.08 14.94
CA VAL A 20 3.93 -15.80 14.69
C VAL A 20 3.43 -15.18 15.99
N MET A 21 2.89 -15.96 16.94
CA MET A 21 2.36 -15.42 18.20
C MET A 21 3.40 -14.69 19.04
N ASN A 22 4.64 -15.18 19.09
CA ASN A 22 5.70 -14.52 19.85
C ASN A 22 6.04 -13.14 19.26
N GLU A 23 6.18 -13.05 17.95
CA GLU A 23 6.46 -11.75 17.28
C GLU A 23 5.25 -10.82 17.34
N LEU A 24 4.05 -11.36 17.17
CA LEU A 24 2.80 -10.59 17.31
C LEU A 24 2.66 -9.99 18.71
N GLY A 25 2.98 -10.75 19.76
CA GLY A 25 3.01 -10.25 21.13
C GLY A 25 3.96 -9.07 21.32
N ARG A 26 5.15 -9.13 20.72
CA ARG A 26 6.11 -8.01 20.71
C ARG A 26 5.59 -6.79 19.98
N VAL A 27 4.97 -6.99 18.81
CA VAL A 27 4.36 -5.91 18.01
C VAL A 27 3.23 -5.25 18.79
N ARG A 28 2.32 -6.03 19.36
CA ARG A 28 1.19 -5.53 20.16
C ARG A 28 1.64 -4.75 21.41
N SER A 29 2.69 -5.23 22.09
CA SER A 29 3.29 -4.51 23.22
C SER A 29 3.84 -3.13 22.80
N LYS A 30 4.59 -3.08 21.69
CA LYS A 30 5.10 -1.81 21.15
C LYS A 30 3.97 -0.89 20.70
N GLN A 31 2.96 -1.41 20.03
CA GLN A 31 1.77 -0.65 19.62
C GLN A 31 1.08 -0.03 20.84
N GLY A 32 0.81 -0.80 21.88
CA GLY A 32 0.21 -0.29 23.10
C GLY A 32 1.05 0.81 23.78
N MET A 33 2.38 0.65 23.78
CA MET A 33 3.30 1.68 24.31
C MET A 33 3.23 2.99 23.50
N ILE A 34 3.21 2.89 22.16
CA ILE A 34 3.12 4.08 21.30
C ILE A 34 1.77 4.77 21.49
N ILE A 35 0.68 4.03 21.48
CA ILE A 35 -0.67 4.57 21.72
C ILE A 35 -0.73 5.26 23.08
N GLY A 36 -0.23 4.63 24.14
CA GLY A 36 -0.18 5.22 25.48
C GLY A 36 0.61 6.53 25.52
N ARG A 37 1.76 6.59 24.84
CA ARG A 37 2.54 7.83 24.71
C ARG A 37 1.79 8.91 23.95
N MET A 38 1.15 8.57 22.84
CA MET A 38 0.36 9.51 22.05
C MET A 38 -0.79 10.11 22.87
N LEU A 39 -1.53 9.29 23.60
CA LEU A 39 -2.62 9.75 24.45
C LEU A 39 -2.17 10.66 25.60
N SER A 40 -0.90 10.62 26.00
CA SER A 40 -0.34 11.50 27.01
C SER A 40 0.13 12.86 26.50
N LEU A 41 0.15 13.07 25.17
CA LEU A 41 0.51 14.34 24.55
C LEU A 41 -0.69 15.30 24.54
N GLY A 42 -0.42 16.63 24.59
CA GLY A 42 -1.43 17.64 24.28
C GLY A 42 -1.82 17.62 22.79
N PHE A 43 -2.97 18.17 22.45
CA PHE A 43 -3.55 18.13 21.09
C PHE A 43 -2.58 18.60 20.02
N ASP A 44 -1.96 19.76 20.16
CA ASP A 44 -0.99 20.29 19.18
C ASP A 44 0.21 19.35 18.96
N SER A 45 0.64 18.66 20.01
CA SER A 45 1.73 17.69 19.94
C SER A 45 1.30 16.40 19.25
N GLN A 46 0.03 15.97 19.45
CA GLN A 46 -0.56 14.83 18.76
C GLN A 46 -0.65 15.11 17.27
N ASP A 47 -1.19 16.25 16.86
CA ASP A 47 -1.32 16.67 15.47
C ASP A 47 0.04 16.73 14.76
N ASN A 48 1.04 17.32 15.42
CA ASN A 48 2.40 17.36 14.89
C ASN A 48 3.03 15.97 14.78
N ALA A 49 2.79 15.07 15.72
CA ALA A 49 3.29 13.70 15.67
C ALA A 49 2.63 12.90 14.54
N VAL A 50 1.30 13.01 14.39
CA VAL A 50 0.53 12.39 13.31
C VAL A 50 1.04 12.89 11.96
N LEU A 51 1.13 14.20 11.79
CA LEU A 51 1.62 14.83 10.56
C LEU A 51 3.04 14.36 10.21
N SER A 52 3.93 14.33 11.20
CA SER A 52 5.31 13.90 11.00
C SER A 52 5.39 12.41 10.61
N ASN A 53 4.67 11.54 11.31
CA ASN A 53 4.70 10.10 11.06
C ASN A 53 4.15 9.75 9.68
N ILE A 54 2.96 10.24 9.31
CA ILE A 54 2.37 9.97 8.00
C ILE A 54 3.25 10.54 6.89
N SER A 55 3.82 11.74 7.07
CA SER A 55 4.71 12.34 6.06
C SER A 55 5.96 11.49 5.83
N MET A 56 6.60 11.01 6.90
CA MET A 56 7.78 10.16 6.78
C MET A 56 7.46 8.79 6.18
N GLU A 57 6.33 8.21 6.53
CA GLU A 57 5.85 6.95 5.94
C GLU A 57 5.68 7.08 4.43
N LEU A 58 4.99 8.13 3.96
CA LEU A 58 4.80 8.38 2.53
C LEU A 58 6.11 8.56 1.78
N VAL A 59 7.02 9.37 2.33
CA VAL A 59 8.36 9.58 1.72
C VAL A 59 9.10 8.25 1.63
N ARG A 60 9.17 7.48 2.73
CA ARG A 60 9.87 6.19 2.76
C ARG A 60 9.23 5.14 1.87
N SER A 61 7.91 5.05 1.85
CA SER A 61 7.20 4.15 0.95
C SER A 61 7.49 4.45 -0.51
N SER A 62 7.56 5.72 -0.88
CA SER A 62 7.89 6.13 -2.25
C SER A 62 9.36 5.90 -2.59
N GLU A 63 10.28 6.10 -1.65
CA GLU A 63 11.72 5.82 -1.83
C GLU A 63 11.99 4.34 -2.14
N ILE A 64 11.20 3.40 -1.62
CA ILE A 64 11.31 1.96 -1.94
C ILE A 64 11.13 1.73 -3.45
N GLU A 65 10.25 2.49 -4.08
CA GLU A 65 9.99 2.41 -5.52
C GLU A 65 10.91 3.36 -6.35
N GLY A 66 11.91 3.96 -5.72
CA GLY A 66 12.84 4.89 -6.37
C GLY A 66 12.29 6.31 -6.57
N GLU A 67 11.08 6.60 -6.08
CA GLU A 67 10.44 7.91 -6.18
C GLU A 67 10.85 8.82 -5.01
N LYS A 68 11.21 10.07 -5.33
CA LYS A 68 11.62 11.05 -4.31
C LYS A 68 10.52 12.09 -4.11
N LEU A 69 9.82 12.00 -2.99
CA LEU A 69 8.85 13.02 -2.59
C LEU A 69 9.52 14.15 -1.81
N ASN A 70 9.09 15.38 -2.06
CA ASN A 70 9.47 16.52 -1.24
C ASN A 70 8.69 16.50 0.08
N LEU A 71 9.39 16.35 1.20
CA LEU A 71 8.78 16.27 2.53
C LEU A 71 7.95 17.52 2.87
N GLY A 72 8.37 18.71 2.45
CA GLY A 72 7.62 19.96 2.66
C GLY A 72 6.27 19.97 1.92
N GLU A 73 6.25 19.50 0.67
CA GLU A 73 5.01 19.35 -0.11
C GLU A 73 4.08 18.31 0.54
N VAL A 74 4.60 17.14 0.94
CA VAL A 74 3.81 16.09 1.61
C VAL A 74 3.21 16.61 2.91
N ARG A 75 4.00 17.27 3.77
CA ARG A 75 3.52 17.86 5.02
C ARG A 75 2.45 18.92 4.77
N SER A 76 2.65 19.77 3.78
CA SER A 76 1.70 20.85 3.43
C SER A 76 0.38 20.30 2.91
N SER A 77 0.42 19.27 2.06
CA SER A 77 -0.77 18.59 1.55
C SER A 77 -1.55 17.89 2.68
N LEU A 78 -0.85 17.14 3.54
CA LEU A 78 -1.44 16.47 4.70
C LEU A 78 -2.07 17.48 5.67
N ALA A 79 -1.34 18.55 6.03
CA ALA A 79 -1.82 19.57 6.96
C ALA A 79 -3.12 20.22 6.47
N ARG A 80 -3.20 20.57 5.17
CA ARG A 80 -4.42 21.11 4.57
C ARG A 80 -5.60 20.17 4.68
N ARG A 81 -5.40 18.88 4.36
CA ARG A 81 -6.46 17.87 4.35
C ARG A 81 -6.91 17.45 5.76
N LEU A 82 -6.00 17.51 6.73
CA LEU A 82 -6.28 17.19 8.15
C LEU A 82 -6.77 18.42 8.94
N GLY A 83 -6.76 19.63 8.35
CA GLY A 83 -7.13 20.87 9.06
C GLY A 83 -6.11 21.31 10.11
N ILE A 84 -4.85 20.84 9.99
CA ILE A 84 -3.78 21.17 10.93
C ILE A 84 -3.13 22.50 10.52
N ALA A 85 -3.10 23.47 11.44
CA ALA A 85 -2.43 24.73 11.21
C ALA A 85 -0.90 24.54 11.13
N MET A 86 -0.29 24.98 10.03
CA MET A 86 1.14 24.89 9.81
C MET A 86 1.66 26.15 9.13
N ALA A 87 2.74 26.73 9.68
CA ALA A 87 3.44 27.84 9.02
C ALA A 87 4.27 27.38 7.83
N GLY A 88 4.44 28.24 6.82
CA GLY A 88 5.30 27.98 5.68
C GLY A 88 4.80 26.88 4.75
N MET A 89 3.47 26.71 4.62
CA MET A 89 2.89 25.77 3.66
C MET A 89 3.28 26.10 2.23
N VAL A 90 3.65 25.07 1.46
CA VAL A 90 4.00 25.14 0.04
C VAL A 90 2.94 24.42 -0.80
N SER A 91 2.89 24.76 -2.09
CA SER A 91 2.08 24.00 -3.05
C SER A 91 2.67 22.61 -3.25
N ALA A 92 1.81 21.62 -3.35
CA ALA A 92 2.22 20.24 -3.65
C ALA A 92 1.98 19.95 -5.15
N SER A 93 2.84 19.12 -5.72
CA SER A 93 2.65 18.59 -7.07
C SER A 93 1.42 17.67 -7.12
N ARG A 94 0.86 17.45 -8.31
CA ARG A 94 -0.28 16.53 -8.49
C ARG A 94 0.04 15.12 -8.00
N TYR A 95 1.27 14.70 -8.20
CA TYR A 95 1.72 13.39 -7.73
C TYR A 95 1.70 13.29 -6.20
N VAL A 96 2.25 14.28 -5.50
CA VAL A 96 2.21 14.34 -4.03
C VAL A 96 0.76 14.38 -3.51
N GLU A 97 -0.10 15.19 -4.14
CA GLU A 97 -1.52 15.25 -3.78
C GLU A 97 -2.19 13.87 -3.91
N GLY A 98 -1.89 13.13 -4.98
CA GLY A 98 -2.44 11.79 -5.21
C GLY A 98 -1.97 10.75 -4.19
N VAL A 99 -0.66 10.75 -3.87
CA VAL A 99 -0.10 9.85 -2.85
C VAL A 99 -0.72 10.13 -1.48
N VAL A 100 -0.87 11.40 -1.12
CA VAL A 100 -1.51 11.83 0.14
C VAL A 100 -2.98 11.42 0.16
N GLU A 101 -3.71 11.60 -0.94
CA GLU A 101 -5.11 11.23 -1.05
C GLU A 101 -5.33 9.73 -0.83
N MET A 102 -4.55 8.89 -1.51
CA MET A 102 -4.59 7.44 -1.31
C MET A 102 -4.34 7.06 0.16
N GLN A 103 -3.30 7.63 0.78
CA GLN A 103 -2.94 7.33 2.17
C GLN A 103 -4.05 7.72 3.15
N LEU A 104 -4.63 8.91 2.96
CA LEU A 104 -5.72 9.37 3.83
C LEU A 104 -6.99 8.53 3.64
N ASP A 105 -7.33 8.16 2.41
CA ASP A 105 -8.46 7.26 2.19
C ASP A 105 -8.22 5.90 2.87
N ALA A 106 -7.02 5.33 2.71
CA ALA A 106 -6.68 4.05 3.33
C ALA A 106 -6.76 4.09 4.85
N THR A 107 -6.31 5.18 5.49
CA THR A 107 -6.21 5.29 6.96
C THR A 107 -7.45 5.87 7.63
N GLN A 108 -8.18 6.77 6.99
CA GLN A 108 -9.38 7.39 7.56
C GLN A 108 -10.66 6.62 7.22
N ASN A 109 -10.69 5.99 6.05
CA ASN A 109 -11.84 5.20 5.56
C ASN A 109 -11.58 3.69 5.66
N TYR A 110 -10.74 3.26 6.61
CA TYR A 110 -10.38 1.85 6.81
C TYR A 110 -11.59 0.95 7.10
N ASN A 111 -12.68 1.49 7.62
CA ASN A 111 -13.93 0.78 7.91
C ASN A 111 -14.85 0.64 6.68
N HIS A 112 -14.55 1.31 5.57
CA HIS A 112 -15.28 1.12 4.33
C HIS A 112 -14.78 -0.15 3.62
N PRO A 113 -15.69 -0.94 3.02
CA PRO A 113 -15.30 -2.13 2.28
C PRO A 113 -14.29 -1.82 1.18
N LEU A 114 -13.32 -2.70 1.00
CA LEU A 114 -12.45 -2.65 -0.17
C LEU A 114 -13.26 -3.03 -1.41
N SER A 115 -13.04 -2.34 -2.52
CA SER A 115 -13.66 -2.64 -3.81
C SER A 115 -12.64 -2.45 -4.95
N ALA A 116 -12.93 -3.03 -6.11
CA ALA A 116 -12.13 -2.79 -7.30
C ALA A 116 -12.12 -1.29 -7.66
N ASP A 117 -13.26 -0.61 -7.59
CA ASP A 117 -13.37 0.82 -7.88
C ASP A 117 -12.52 1.67 -6.92
N ARG A 118 -12.44 1.30 -5.64
CA ARG A 118 -11.59 1.98 -4.66
C ARG A 118 -10.11 1.82 -5.00
N LEU A 119 -9.69 0.61 -5.36
CA LEU A 119 -8.33 0.34 -5.83
C LEU A 119 -8.00 1.07 -7.14
N PHE A 120 -8.96 1.13 -8.08
CA PHE A 120 -8.83 1.91 -9.31
C PHE A 120 -8.72 3.41 -9.04
N GLY A 121 -9.48 3.92 -8.05
CA GLY A 121 -9.36 5.29 -7.57
C GLY A 121 -7.96 5.60 -7.05
N TRP A 122 -7.40 4.73 -6.18
CA TRP A 122 -6.03 4.86 -5.68
C TRP A 122 -4.99 4.82 -6.82
N HIS A 123 -5.18 3.93 -7.78
CA HIS A 123 -4.30 3.84 -8.94
C HIS A 123 -4.36 5.10 -9.83
N ASN A 124 -5.56 5.65 -10.03
CA ASN A 124 -5.76 6.90 -10.79
C ASN A 124 -5.02 8.09 -10.14
N VAL A 125 -5.10 8.24 -8.82
CA VAL A 125 -4.45 9.37 -8.14
C VAL A 125 -2.93 9.19 -8.04
N LEU A 126 -2.42 7.97 -8.06
CA LEU A 126 -0.98 7.69 -8.16
C LEU A 126 -0.40 8.03 -9.54
N PHE A 127 -1.19 7.85 -10.60
CA PHE A 127 -0.73 8.05 -11.97
C PHE A 127 -1.65 9.00 -12.76
N PRO A 128 -1.76 10.29 -12.35
CA PRO A 128 -2.73 11.22 -12.94
C PRO A 128 -2.46 11.56 -14.40
N THR A 129 -1.28 11.22 -14.92
CA THR A 129 -0.88 11.44 -16.32
C THR A 129 -0.95 10.16 -17.16
N GLY A 130 -1.19 9.01 -16.54
CA GLY A 130 -1.10 7.70 -17.21
C GLY A 130 0.32 7.31 -17.61
N ILE A 131 1.33 7.88 -16.93
CA ILE A 131 2.74 7.62 -17.22
C ILE A 131 3.44 7.18 -15.93
N SER A 132 4.23 6.12 -16.03
CA SER A 132 5.18 5.68 -15.01
C SER A 132 6.59 5.67 -15.61
N GLY A 133 7.49 6.47 -15.03
CA GLY A 133 8.82 6.67 -15.61
C GLY A 133 8.74 7.20 -17.04
N LEU A 134 9.15 6.39 -18.00
CA LEU A 134 9.14 6.71 -19.44
C LEU A 134 8.00 6.00 -20.21
N TYR A 135 7.19 5.20 -19.53
CA TYR A 135 6.22 4.33 -20.19
C TYR A 135 4.78 4.77 -19.90
N ARG A 136 3.91 4.63 -20.90
CA ARG A 136 2.47 4.69 -20.67
C ARG A 136 2.00 3.42 -20.01
N ILE A 137 1.13 3.55 -19.02
CA ILE A 137 0.52 2.45 -18.29
C ILE A 137 -1.01 2.54 -18.36
N GLU A 138 -1.67 1.41 -18.18
CA GLU A 138 -3.12 1.35 -18.02
C GLU A 138 -3.49 1.81 -16.60
N VAL A 139 -4.28 2.88 -16.48
CA VAL A 139 -4.62 3.49 -15.19
C VAL A 139 -6.11 3.28 -14.88
N GLY A 140 -6.41 3.03 -13.60
CA GLY A 140 -7.80 2.86 -13.15
C GLY A 140 -8.46 1.57 -13.61
N LYS A 141 -7.68 0.56 -13.94
CA LYS A 141 -8.13 -0.80 -14.28
C LYS A 141 -7.00 -1.80 -14.05
N TYR A 142 -7.33 -3.06 -14.03
CA TYR A 142 -6.32 -4.12 -13.99
C TYR A 142 -5.52 -4.16 -15.29
N ARG A 143 -4.25 -4.59 -15.20
CA ARG A 143 -3.38 -4.78 -16.36
C ARG A 143 -3.96 -5.76 -17.36
N SER A 144 -3.66 -5.53 -18.63
CA SER A 144 -4.01 -6.42 -19.73
C SER A 144 -2.81 -7.23 -20.24
N GLY A 145 -1.59 -6.84 -19.83
CA GLY A 145 -0.33 -7.49 -20.23
C GLY A 145 0.21 -8.47 -19.19
N GLU A 146 1.18 -9.28 -19.63
CA GLU A 146 1.98 -10.12 -18.73
C GLU A 146 2.84 -9.25 -17.81
N MET A 147 3.10 -9.76 -16.60
CA MET A 147 3.85 -9.02 -15.59
C MET A 147 4.94 -9.89 -14.97
N GLN A 148 6.15 -9.35 -14.94
CA GLN A 148 7.32 -9.98 -14.35
C GLN A 148 8.04 -9.03 -13.40
N VAL A 149 8.51 -9.53 -12.27
CA VAL A 149 9.46 -8.80 -11.43
C VAL A 149 10.86 -9.21 -11.87
N ILE A 150 11.57 -8.25 -12.42
CA ILE A 150 12.91 -8.46 -12.99
C ILE A 150 13.95 -7.57 -12.30
N SER A 151 15.21 -7.98 -12.35
CA SER A 151 16.35 -7.13 -12.03
C SER A 151 17.49 -7.38 -13.02
N GLY A 152 18.42 -6.45 -13.10
CA GLY A 152 19.57 -6.52 -14.00
C GLY A 152 19.55 -5.48 -15.10
N ALA A 153 20.65 -5.39 -15.87
CA ALA A 153 20.74 -4.50 -17.01
C ALA A 153 19.98 -5.09 -18.22
N MET A 154 19.54 -4.23 -19.13
CA MET A 154 18.86 -4.61 -20.37
C MET A 154 19.67 -5.70 -21.11
N GLY A 155 19.01 -6.80 -21.45
CA GLY A 155 19.60 -7.99 -22.10
C GLY A 155 20.32 -8.96 -21.14
N LYS A 156 20.32 -8.69 -19.82
CA LYS A 156 20.83 -9.58 -18.77
C LYS A 156 19.85 -9.62 -17.58
N GLU A 157 18.58 -9.53 -17.88
CA GLU A 157 17.53 -9.51 -16.86
C GLU A 157 17.42 -10.87 -16.18
N LYS A 158 17.26 -10.83 -14.86
CA LYS A 158 16.92 -11.99 -14.05
C LYS A 158 15.46 -11.87 -13.62
N ILE A 159 14.64 -12.83 -14.03
CA ILE A 159 13.26 -12.94 -13.58
C ILE A 159 13.25 -13.50 -12.17
N HIS A 160 12.68 -12.76 -11.24
CA HIS A 160 12.49 -13.15 -9.84
C HIS A 160 11.12 -13.72 -9.61
N TYR A 161 10.12 -13.18 -10.30
CA TYR A 161 8.73 -13.57 -10.16
C TYR A 161 7.98 -13.35 -11.49
N GLN A 162 7.12 -14.29 -11.84
CA GLN A 162 6.12 -14.17 -12.89
C GLN A 162 4.75 -14.08 -12.22
N ALA A 163 4.02 -13.01 -12.44
CA ALA A 163 2.66 -12.87 -11.92
C ALA A 163 1.66 -13.75 -12.71
N PRO A 164 0.47 -14.02 -12.17
CA PRO A 164 -0.60 -14.71 -12.90
C PRO A 164 -0.88 -14.04 -14.25
N SER A 165 -1.36 -14.80 -15.23
CA SER A 165 -1.75 -14.21 -16.51
C SER A 165 -2.81 -13.13 -16.36
N ALA A 166 -2.85 -12.15 -17.26
CA ALA A 166 -3.78 -11.02 -17.17
C ALA A 166 -5.25 -11.46 -17.09
N GLU A 167 -5.62 -12.54 -17.81
CA GLU A 167 -6.99 -13.07 -17.79
C GLU A 167 -7.41 -13.60 -16.41
N ARG A 168 -6.44 -14.02 -15.57
CA ARG A 168 -6.72 -14.50 -14.21
C ARG A 168 -6.90 -13.38 -13.21
N VAL A 169 -6.35 -12.19 -13.49
CA VAL A 169 -6.32 -11.07 -12.51
C VAL A 169 -7.70 -10.70 -11.98
N PRO A 170 -8.77 -10.53 -12.79
CA PRO A 170 -10.08 -10.19 -12.24
C PRO A 170 -10.60 -11.20 -11.22
N ALA A 171 -10.52 -12.49 -11.53
CA ALA A 171 -11.01 -13.55 -10.63
C ALA A 171 -10.15 -13.67 -9.35
N GLU A 172 -8.84 -13.47 -9.44
CA GLU A 172 -7.94 -13.46 -8.28
C GLU A 172 -8.23 -12.23 -7.39
N MET A 173 -8.48 -11.07 -7.98
CA MET A 173 -8.82 -9.86 -7.24
C MET A 173 -10.21 -9.93 -6.60
N ASP A 174 -11.20 -10.51 -7.24
CA ASP A 174 -12.52 -10.73 -6.65
C ASP A 174 -12.42 -11.61 -5.38
N ARG A 175 -11.62 -12.67 -5.45
CA ARG A 175 -11.35 -13.54 -4.30
C ARG A 175 -10.60 -12.80 -3.20
N PHE A 176 -9.58 -12.03 -3.55
CA PHE A 176 -8.80 -11.21 -2.61
C PHE A 176 -9.69 -10.18 -1.90
N ILE A 177 -10.46 -9.41 -2.64
CA ILE A 177 -11.38 -8.38 -2.11
C ILE A 177 -12.42 -9.01 -1.18
N SER A 178 -13.01 -10.15 -1.58
CA SER A 178 -13.96 -10.89 -0.74
C SER A 178 -13.35 -11.32 0.57
N TRP A 179 -12.09 -11.80 0.56
CA TRP A 179 -11.39 -12.19 1.77
C TRP A 179 -11.01 -10.99 2.65
N VAL A 180 -10.53 -9.89 2.07
CA VAL A 180 -10.24 -8.67 2.85
C VAL A 180 -11.46 -8.17 3.59
N ASN A 181 -12.62 -8.22 2.96
CA ASN A 181 -13.90 -7.77 3.53
C ASN A 181 -14.57 -8.81 4.45
N SER A 182 -13.99 -10.02 4.57
CA SER A 182 -14.59 -11.06 5.42
C SER A 182 -14.34 -10.80 6.91
N ASP A 183 -15.28 -11.26 7.74
CA ASP A 183 -15.20 -11.21 9.21
C ASP A 183 -14.40 -12.39 9.78
N GLU A 184 -13.31 -12.80 9.12
CA GLU A 184 -12.45 -13.85 9.66
C GLU A 184 -11.81 -13.44 10.99
N THR A 185 -11.79 -14.37 11.94
CA THR A 185 -11.19 -14.20 13.28
C THR A 185 -9.66 -14.29 13.23
N ILE A 186 -9.04 -13.52 12.35
CA ILE A 186 -7.58 -13.42 12.24
C ILE A 186 -7.12 -12.09 12.86
N ASP A 187 -5.97 -12.12 13.54
CA ASP A 187 -5.39 -10.89 14.06
C ASP A 187 -5.14 -9.87 12.92
N THR A 188 -5.49 -8.60 13.15
CA THR A 188 -5.45 -7.54 12.12
C THR A 188 -4.05 -7.31 11.55
N VAL A 189 -2.97 -7.50 12.34
CA VAL A 189 -1.59 -7.38 11.85
C VAL A 189 -1.27 -8.53 10.90
N LEU A 190 -1.74 -9.73 11.22
CA LEU A 190 -1.59 -10.90 10.34
C LEU A 190 -2.44 -10.75 9.08
N LYS A 191 -3.66 -10.25 9.21
CA LYS A 191 -4.52 -9.97 8.05
C LYS A 191 -3.87 -8.98 7.10
N ALA A 192 -3.31 -7.90 7.61
CA ALA A 192 -2.56 -6.92 6.82
C ALA A 192 -1.34 -7.54 6.13
N ALA A 193 -0.55 -8.37 6.83
CA ALA A 193 0.61 -9.05 6.25
C ALA A 193 0.22 -10.02 5.12
N ILE A 194 -0.85 -10.77 5.30
CA ILE A 194 -1.38 -11.69 4.27
C ILE A 194 -1.95 -10.88 3.10
N ALA A 195 -2.72 -9.82 3.36
CA ALA A 195 -3.25 -8.95 2.32
C ALA A 195 -2.13 -8.36 1.45
N HIS A 196 -1.08 -7.85 2.08
CA HIS A 196 0.09 -7.32 1.39
C HIS A 196 0.72 -8.39 0.48
N LEU A 197 1.07 -9.56 1.04
CA LEU A 197 1.70 -10.64 0.29
C LEU A 197 0.82 -11.13 -0.86
N TRP A 198 -0.47 -11.30 -0.62
CA TRP A 198 -1.42 -11.77 -1.64
C TRP A 198 -1.57 -10.75 -2.77
N PHE A 199 -1.78 -9.48 -2.44
CA PHE A 199 -1.92 -8.42 -3.44
C PHE A 199 -0.67 -8.30 -4.33
N VAL A 200 0.54 -8.27 -3.74
CA VAL A 200 1.77 -8.20 -4.54
C VAL A 200 2.03 -9.49 -5.34
N SER A 201 1.49 -10.63 -4.90
CA SER A 201 1.57 -11.88 -5.66
C SER A 201 0.62 -11.87 -6.87
N ILE A 202 -0.56 -11.27 -6.78
CA ILE A 202 -1.44 -11.08 -7.94
C ILE A 202 -0.83 -10.06 -8.92
N HIS A 203 -0.26 -8.99 -8.37
CA HIS A 203 0.33 -7.87 -9.13
C HIS A 203 -0.65 -7.29 -10.16
N PRO A 204 -1.80 -6.74 -9.70
CA PRO A 204 -2.94 -6.49 -10.57
C PRO A 204 -2.79 -5.29 -11.52
N PHE A 205 -1.81 -4.41 -11.30
CA PHE A 205 -1.58 -3.19 -12.07
C PHE A 205 -0.26 -3.21 -12.83
N ASP A 206 -0.12 -2.37 -13.84
CA ASP A 206 1.14 -2.21 -14.59
C ASP A 206 2.25 -1.63 -13.71
N ASP A 207 1.89 -0.75 -12.76
CA ASP A 207 2.80 -0.18 -11.74
C ASP A 207 2.00 0.22 -10.49
N GLY A 208 2.68 0.65 -9.42
CA GLY A 208 2.06 1.12 -8.17
C GLY A 208 1.61 0.00 -7.23
N ASN A 209 1.81 -1.27 -7.59
CA ASN A 209 1.37 -2.40 -6.78
C ASN A 209 1.99 -2.38 -5.38
N GLY A 210 3.27 -2.05 -5.24
CA GLY A 210 3.94 -1.96 -3.95
C GLY A 210 3.38 -0.85 -3.06
N ARG A 211 3.11 0.34 -3.63
CA ARG A 211 2.53 1.49 -2.90
C ARG A 211 1.11 1.20 -2.43
N ILE A 212 0.28 0.62 -3.29
CA ILE A 212 -1.10 0.22 -2.95
C ILE A 212 -1.09 -0.90 -1.90
N ALA A 213 -0.22 -1.90 -2.05
CA ALA A 213 -0.11 -2.99 -1.08
C ALA A 213 0.30 -2.53 0.32
N ARG A 214 1.10 -1.45 0.42
CA ARG A 214 1.47 -0.86 1.72
C ARG A 214 0.39 0.03 2.32
N ALA A 215 -0.57 0.47 1.51
CA ALA A 215 -1.73 1.24 1.97
C ALA A 215 -2.89 0.34 2.44
N LEU A 216 -2.93 -0.94 1.98
CA LEU A 216 -3.88 -1.96 2.43
C LEU A 216 -3.60 -2.42 3.86
#